data_0e7a44e04fc1343192f51ad2abada123
#
_entry.id   0e7a44e04fc1343192f51ad2abada123
#
_cell.length_a   1.000
_cell.length_b   1.000
_cell.length_c   1.000
_cell.angle_alpha   90.00
_cell.angle_beta   90.00
_cell.angle_gamma   90.00
#
_symmetry.space_group_name_H-M   'P 1'
#
loop_
_entity.id
_entity.type
_entity.pdbx_description
1 polymer ?
#
loop_
_entity_poly.entity_id
_entity_poly.type
_entity_poly.pdbx_seq_one_letter_code
_entity_poly.pdbx_strand_id
1 'polypeptide(L)'
;MAGTHTLHVATRKGLFTIRREGRGWQIGEPDFLGDNVSAVLSDPRDGALYAALDHGHFGPKLHRRAPGAEGWEEVMTPAFPPKPDGVEDVDPMSRRPIPWTVMRIWCLEAGPRNRPGELWCGTIPGGLFQSHDAGRKWELIRSLWDNPGRKQWFGCGGDFPGIHSICLDQRDGRKIAVAVSSGGIWTTEDRGATWACRGKGMRTSLVPPERAHDPGIQAVHLL
;
A
#
# COMPACT_ATOMS: atom_id res chain seq x y z
N MET A 1 -4.06 -6.85 27.75
CA MET A 1 -4.51 -6.51 26.37
C MET A 1 -5.72 -7.36 26.08
N ALA A 2 -6.89 -6.76 25.83
CA ALA A 2 -8.06 -7.51 25.37
C ALA A 2 -7.72 -8.07 24.00
N GLY A 3 -7.80 -9.39 23.85
CA GLY A 3 -7.51 -10.05 22.58
C GLY A 3 -8.49 -9.55 21.50
N THR A 4 -7.99 -9.31 20.32
CA THR A 4 -8.81 -8.92 19.16
C THR A 4 -9.77 -10.09 18.87
N HIS A 5 -11.06 -9.85 19.07
CA HIS A 5 -12.11 -10.84 18.81
C HIS A 5 -12.72 -10.71 17.41
N THR A 6 -12.14 -9.86 16.57
CA THR A 6 -12.63 -9.59 15.21
C THR A 6 -11.47 -9.59 14.22
N LEU A 7 -11.66 -10.28 13.10
CA LEU A 7 -10.76 -10.27 11.95
C LEU A 7 -11.53 -9.72 10.74
N HIS A 8 -10.89 -8.87 9.96
CA HIS A 8 -11.38 -8.42 8.67
C HIS A 8 -10.52 -9.06 7.58
N VAL A 9 -11.14 -9.79 6.68
CA VAL A 9 -10.46 -10.60 5.65
C VAL A 9 -10.86 -10.09 4.27
N ALA A 10 -9.93 -9.38 3.63
CA ALA A 10 -10.06 -8.93 2.25
C ALA A 10 -9.89 -10.13 1.29
N THR A 11 -10.82 -10.30 0.39
CA THR A 11 -10.82 -11.42 -0.57
C THR A 11 -11.27 -10.96 -1.96
N ARG A 12 -11.10 -11.84 -2.96
CA ARG A 12 -11.65 -11.62 -4.31
C ARG A 12 -13.19 -11.74 -4.39
N LYS A 13 -13.85 -12.04 -3.27
CA LYS A 13 -15.30 -12.30 -3.18
C LYS A 13 -16.02 -11.33 -2.24
N GLY A 14 -15.31 -10.35 -1.71
CA GLY A 14 -15.83 -9.41 -0.74
C GLY A 14 -14.94 -9.26 0.48
N LEU A 15 -15.40 -8.46 1.43
CA LEU A 15 -14.78 -8.26 2.75
C LEU A 15 -15.56 -9.06 3.79
N PHE A 16 -14.90 -10.03 4.41
CA PHE A 16 -15.52 -10.85 5.46
C PHE A 16 -15.10 -10.38 6.84
N THR A 17 -16.07 -10.20 7.71
CA THR A 17 -15.82 -9.95 9.13
C THR A 17 -16.04 -11.25 9.90
N ILE A 18 -15.00 -11.72 10.57
CA ILE A 18 -15.01 -12.95 11.37
C ILE A 18 -14.90 -12.57 12.83
N ARG A 19 -15.86 -12.97 13.66
CA ARG A 19 -15.91 -12.69 15.09
C ARG A 19 -15.72 -13.93 15.91
N ARG A 20 -15.03 -13.79 17.04
CA ARG A 20 -14.90 -14.87 18.01
C ARG A 20 -16.16 -14.93 18.88
N GLU A 21 -16.83 -16.07 18.90
CA GLU A 21 -17.98 -16.34 19.76
C GLU A 21 -17.73 -17.59 20.60
N GLY A 22 -17.60 -17.41 21.90
CA GLY A 22 -17.24 -18.51 22.80
C GLY A 22 -15.90 -19.13 22.46
N ARG A 23 -15.91 -20.44 22.09
CA ARG A 23 -14.71 -21.19 21.67
C ARG A 23 -14.55 -21.26 20.15
N GLY A 24 -15.49 -20.71 19.38
CA GLY A 24 -15.49 -20.74 17.91
C GLY A 24 -15.30 -19.39 17.26
N TRP A 25 -15.36 -19.40 15.94
CA TRP A 25 -15.35 -18.22 15.08
C TRP A 25 -16.59 -18.24 14.20
N GLN A 26 -17.26 -17.12 14.05
CA GLN A 26 -18.40 -16.95 13.16
C GLN A 26 -18.05 -15.96 12.05
N ILE A 27 -18.47 -16.30 10.84
CA ILE A 27 -18.33 -15.45 9.65
C ILE A 27 -19.63 -14.68 9.52
N GLY A 28 -19.57 -13.36 9.54
CA GLY A 28 -20.72 -12.48 9.27
C GLY A 28 -21.04 -12.37 7.78
N GLU A 29 -22.13 -11.68 7.47
CA GLU A 29 -22.45 -11.33 6.09
C GLU A 29 -21.32 -10.50 5.49
N PRO A 30 -20.90 -10.80 4.25
CA PRO A 30 -19.82 -10.09 3.62
C PRO A 30 -20.26 -8.69 3.16
N ASP A 31 -19.40 -7.71 3.41
CA ASP A 31 -19.47 -6.43 2.71
C ASP A 31 -18.89 -6.60 1.28
N PHE A 32 -19.37 -5.83 0.30
CA PHE A 32 -18.89 -5.84 -1.09
C PHE A 32 -18.91 -7.22 -1.74
N LEU A 33 -19.99 -7.98 -1.54
CA LEU A 33 -20.11 -9.33 -2.08
C LEU A 33 -19.98 -9.34 -3.61
N GLY A 34 -19.03 -10.13 -4.10
CA GLY A 34 -18.71 -10.26 -5.52
C GLY A 34 -17.56 -9.35 -5.99
N ASP A 35 -17.20 -8.34 -5.21
CA ASP A 35 -16.08 -7.44 -5.54
C ASP A 35 -14.74 -7.96 -5.05
N ASN A 36 -13.67 -7.62 -5.77
CA ASN A 36 -12.32 -7.91 -5.35
C ASN A 36 -11.83 -6.84 -4.35
N VAL A 37 -11.73 -7.20 -3.08
CA VAL A 37 -11.16 -6.33 -2.04
C VAL A 37 -9.65 -6.58 -1.99
N SER A 38 -8.87 -5.59 -2.44
CA SER A 38 -7.41 -5.71 -2.56
C SER A 38 -6.66 -5.41 -1.27
N ALA A 39 -7.23 -4.54 -0.41
CA ALA A 39 -6.65 -4.20 0.89
C ALA A 39 -7.75 -3.83 1.89
N VAL A 40 -7.48 -4.08 3.17
CA VAL A 40 -8.31 -3.64 4.29
C VAL A 40 -7.44 -3.08 5.39
N LEU A 41 -7.86 -1.97 5.99
CA LEU A 41 -7.24 -1.38 7.16
C LEU A 41 -8.30 -1.18 8.24
N SER A 42 -8.03 -1.69 9.44
CA SER A 42 -8.74 -1.29 10.65
C SER A 42 -7.87 -0.28 11.39
N ASP A 43 -8.30 0.97 11.40
CA ASP A 43 -7.53 2.04 12.07
C ASP A 43 -7.56 1.83 13.59
N PRO A 44 -6.42 1.55 14.22
CA PRO A 44 -6.37 1.24 15.65
C PRO A 44 -6.60 2.47 16.55
N ARG A 45 -6.67 3.66 15.95
CA ARG A 45 -6.82 4.93 16.69
C ARG A 45 -8.26 5.26 16.99
N ASP A 46 -9.16 4.99 16.07
CA ASP A 46 -10.59 5.31 16.18
C ASP A 46 -11.52 4.14 15.82
N GLY A 47 -10.99 3.06 15.23
CA GLY A 47 -11.77 1.91 14.79
C GLY A 47 -12.47 2.08 13.45
N ALA A 48 -12.13 3.12 12.68
CA ALA A 48 -12.61 3.24 11.31
C ALA A 48 -12.05 2.09 10.46
N LEU A 49 -12.85 1.62 9.50
CA LEU A 49 -12.43 0.63 8.53
C LEU A 49 -12.26 1.28 7.16
N TYR A 50 -11.23 0.85 6.45
CA TYR A 50 -11.01 1.20 5.05
C TYR A 50 -10.92 -0.06 4.22
N ALA A 51 -11.60 -0.08 3.07
CA ALA A 51 -11.59 -1.17 2.12
C ALA A 51 -11.24 -0.64 0.72
N ALA A 52 -10.19 -1.18 0.14
CA ALA A 52 -9.82 -0.88 -1.24
C ALA A 52 -10.40 -1.96 -2.16
N LEU A 53 -11.13 -1.54 -3.16
CA LEU A 53 -11.78 -2.40 -4.16
C LEU A 53 -11.03 -2.29 -5.49
N ASP A 54 -10.88 -3.41 -6.18
CA ASP A 54 -10.31 -3.48 -7.52
C ASP A 54 -11.45 -3.81 -8.49
N HIS A 55 -11.99 -2.79 -9.13
CA HIS A 55 -13.10 -2.91 -10.09
C HIS A 55 -12.61 -3.11 -11.54
N GLY A 56 -11.37 -3.54 -11.73
CA GLY A 56 -10.83 -3.82 -13.07
C GLY A 56 -10.92 -2.59 -13.99
N HIS A 57 -11.83 -2.62 -14.96
CA HIS A 57 -11.98 -1.54 -15.95
C HIS A 57 -12.32 -0.16 -15.35
N PHE A 58 -13.03 -0.13 -14.21
CA PHE A 58 -13.42 1.11 -13.54
C PHE A 58 -12.35 1.65 -12.58
N GLY A 59 -11.22 0.94 -12.48
CA GLY A 59 -10.11 1.31 -11.59
C GLY A 59 -10.38 1.00 -10.12
N PRO A 60 -9.42 1.29 -9.25
CA PRO A 60 -9.57 1.07 -7.83
C PRO A 60 -10.52 2.09 -7.20
N LYS A 61 -11.22 1.64 -6.15
CA LYS A 61 -12.08 2.47 -5.31
C LYS A 61 -11.66 2.31 -3.86
N LEU A 62 -11.76 3.38 -3.09
CA LEU A 62 -11.52 3.35 -1.66
C LEU A 62 -12.80 3.69 -0.91
N HIS A 63 -13.16 2.84 0.05
CA HIS A 63 -14.31 3.02 0.90
C HIS A 63 -13.89 3.13 2.35
N ARG A 64 -14.63 3.92 3.11
CA ARG A 64 -14.46 4.10 4.55
C ARG A 64 -15.77 3.79 5.27
N ARG A 65 -15.68 3.08 6.40
CA ARG A 65 -16.76 2.95 7.36
C ARG A 65 -16.35 3.63 8.66
N ALA A 66 -17.10 4.66 9.05
CA ALA A 66 -16.83 5.37 10.28
C ALA A 66 -17.07 4.48 11.51
N PRO A 67 -16.43 4.74 12.66
CA PRO A 67 -16.68 4.00 13.89
C PRO A 67 -18.16 3.98 14.25
N GLY A 68 -18.72 2.79 14.48
CA GLY A 68 -20.13 2.62 14.84
C GLY A 68 -21.13 2.81 13.69
N ALA A 69 -20.67 3.14 12.49
CA ALA A 69 -21.55 3.20 11.32
C ALA A 69 -21.79 1.80 10.72
N GLU A 70 -22.98 1.60 10.16
CA GLU A 70 -23.31 0.36 9.44
C GLU A 70 -22.91 0.41 7.98
N GLY A 71 -22.94 1.60 7.36
CA GLY A 71 -22.70 1.79 5.93
C GLY A 71 -21.27 2.21 5.60
N TRP A 72 -20.92 2.01 4.32
CA TRP A 72 -19.67 2.45 3.73
C TRP A 72 -19.88 3.74 2.92
N GLU A 73 -18.95 4.66 3.00
CA GLU A 73 -18.84 5.84 2.12
C GLU A 73 -17.66 5.66 1.16
N GLU A 74 -17.84 5.98 -0.11
CA GLU A 74 -16.73 6.08 -1.05
C GLU A 74 -15.95 7.35 -0.71
N VAL A 75 -14.64 7.20 -0.49
CA VAL A 75 -13.71 8.31 -0.25
C VAL A 75 -12.76 8.44 -1.44
N MET A 76 -11.94 9.50 -1.46
CA MET A 76 -11.03 9.73 -2.57
C MET A 76 -10.01 8.60 -2.73
N THR A 77 -9.88 8.10 -3.95
CA THR A 77 -8.80 7.18 -4.33
C THR A 77 -7.54 7.99 -4.63
N PRO A 78 -6.34 7.55 -4.17
CA PRO A 78 -5.08 8.17 -4.57
C PRO A 78 -4.96 8.26 -6.09
N ALA A 79 -4.41 9.37 -6.59
CA ALA A 79 -4.19 9.57 -8.01
C ALA A 79 -2.81 10.19 -8.26
N PHE A 80 -2.12 9.70 -9.30
CA PHE A 80 -0.90 10.36 -9.75
C PHE A 80 -1.23 11.71 -10.39
N PRO A 81 -0.32 12.68 -10.29
CA PRO A 81 -0.42 13.89 -11.09
C PRO A 81 -0.31 13.55 -12.58
N PRO A 82 -0.75 14.43 -13.48
CA PRO A 82 -0.51 14.25 -14.90
C PRO A 82 0.97 14.01 -15.18
N LYS A 83 1.26 13.04 -16.04
CA LYS A 83 2.64 12.74 -16.45
C LYS A 83 3.17 13.95 -17.24
N PRO A 84 4.32 14.52 -16.85
CA PRO A 84 4.89 15.64 -17.60
C PRO A 84 5.30 15.23 -19.01
N ASP A 85 5.20 16.14 -19.96
CA ASP A 85 5.63 15.93 -21.34
C ASP A 85 7.12 15.59 -21.39
N GLY A 86 7.49 14.65 -22.26
CA GLY A 86 8.87 14.23 -22.46
C GLY A 86 9.47 13.34 -21.37
N VAL A 87 8.74 13.06 -20.29
CA VAL A 87 9.21 12.11 -19.28
C VAL A 87 9.04 10.68 -19.78
N GLU A 88 10.15 9.97 -19.93
CA GLU A 88 10.16 8.52 -20.13
C GLU A 88 10.21 7.83 -18.77
N ASP A 89 9.20 7.02 -18.49
CA ASP A 89 9.13 6.18 -17.30
C ASP A 89 8.75 4.77 -17.77
N VAL A 90 9.74 3.88 -17.78
CA VAL A 90 9.60 2.51 -18.30
C VAL A 90 10.09 1.51 -17.27
N ASP A 91 9.40 0.39 -17.19
CA ASP A 91 9.85 -0.75 -16.40
C ASP A 91 11.13 -1.33 -17.02
N PRO A 92 12.25 -1.40 -16.28
CA PRO A 92 13.54 -1.78 -16.86
C PRO A 92 13.60 -3.25 -17.30
N MET A 93 12.74 -4.12 -16.76
CA MET A 93 12.68 -5.55 -17.11
C MET A 93 11.78 -5.80 -18.31
N SER A 94 10.53 -5.36 -18.25
CA SER A 94 9.54 -5.59 -19.28
C SER A 94 9.60 -4.60 -20.44
N ARG A 95 10.30 -3.48 -20.29
CA ARG A 95 10.40 -2.35 -21.23
C ARG A 95 9.05 -1.68 -21.54
N ARG A 96 8.03 -1.97 -20.74
CA ARG A 96 6.71 -1.37 -20.86
C ARG A 96 6.67 0.02 -20.22
N PRO A 97 6.00 1.00 -20.84
CA PRO A 97 5.75 2.30 -20.19
C PRO A 97 4.99 2.12 -18.88
N ILE A 98 5.50 2.72 -17.81
CA ILE A 98 4.81 2.73 -16.52
C ILE A 98 3.67 3.76 -16.61
N PRO A 99 2.40 3.37 -16.39
CA PRO A 99 1.30 4.31 -16.38
C PRO A 99 1.36 5.19 -15.12
N TRP A 100 1.01 6.48 -15.28
CA TRP A 100 0.81 7.38 -14.14
C TRP A 100 -0.68 7.37 -13.73
N THR A 101 -1.17 6.16 -13.52
CA THR A 101 -2.54 5.90 -13.10
C THR A 101 -2.50 4.78 -12.08
N VAL A 102 -3.19 4.94 -10.96
CA VAL A 102 -3.29 3.89 -9.94
C VAL A 102 -4.10 2.73 -10.51
N MET A 103 -3.46 1.59 -10.64
CA MET A 103 -4.09 0.35 -11.12
C MET A 103 -4.67 -0.44 -9.95
N ARG A 104 -4.02 -0.37 -8.79
CA ARG A 104 -4.45 -1.06 -7.58
C ARG A 104 -3.92 -0.38 -6.34
N ILE A 105 -4.74 -0.29 -5.31
CA ILE A 105 -4.29 -0.04 -3.94
C ILE A 105 -3.84 -1.39 -3.39
N TRP A 106 -2.57 -1.47 -2.95
CA TRP A 106 -2.01 -2.75 -2.49
C TRP A 106 -1.86 -2.82 -0.98
N CYS A 107 -1.53 -1.72 -0.35
CA CYS A 107 -1.50 -1.65 1.11
C CYS A 107 -2.00 -0.31 1.62
N LEU A 108 -2.55 -0.35 2.82
CA LEU A 108 -3.01 0.80 3.59
C LEU A 108 -2.42 0.69 4.99
N GLU A 109 -1.98 1.80 5.54
CA GLU A 109 -1.44 1.86 6.90
C GLU A 109 -1.90 3.12 7.60
N ALA A 110 -2.22 2.99 8.90
CA ALA A 110 -2.58 4.10 9.76
C ALA A 110 -1.33 4.89 10.15
N GLY A 111 -1.42 6.20 10.17
CA GLY A 111 -0.38 7.07 10.68
C GLY A 111 -0.14 6.88 12.20
N PRO A 112 0.83 7.59 12.79
CA PRO A 112 1.14 7.46 14.21
C PRO A 112 -0.03 7.91 15.09
N ARG A 113 -0.07 7.40 16.33
CA ARG A 113 -1.21 7.59 17.26
C ARG A 113 -1.57 9.04 17.51
N ASN A 114 -0.61 9.95 17.49
CA ASN A 114 -0.79 11.38 17.75
C ASN A 114 -1.20 12.19 16.51
N ARG A 115 -1.55 11.51 15.39
CA ARG A 115 -1.96 12.13 14.13
C ARG A 115 -3.26 11.51 13.62
N PRO A 116 -4.40 11.86 14.21
CA PRO A 116 -5.69 11.35 13.75
C PRO A 116 -5.93 11.75 12.30
N GLY A 117 -6.49 10.80 11.51
CA GLY A 117 -6.76 11.01 10.09
C GLY A 117 -5.56 10.85 9.16
N GLU A 118 -4.32 10.72 9.68
CA GLU A 118 -3.17 10.42 8.83
C GLU A 118 -3.22 8.96 8.35
N LEU A 119 -3.11 8.76 7.03
CA LEU A 119 -3.09 7.44 6.39
C LEU A 119 -1.96 7.40 5.36
N TRP A 120 -1.48 6.19 5.11
CA TRP A 120 -0.50 5.90 4.09
C TRP A 120 -1.02 4.83 3.14
N CYS A 121 -0.73 4.97 1.86
CA CYS A 121 -1.21 4.06 0.82
C CYS A 121 -0.08 3.72 -0.15
N GLY A 122 0.14 2.42 -0.36
CA GLY A 122 1.01 1.88 -1.39
C GLY A 122 0.20 1.32 -2.55
N THR A 123 0.67 1.59 -3.77
CA THR A 123 -0.07 1.26 -5.00
C THR A 123 0.73 0.44 -6.00
N ILE A 124 0.05 -0.05 -7.03
CA ILE A 124 0.61 -0.46 -8.33
C ILE A 124 0.13 0.55 -9.38
N PRO A 125 1.03 1.15 -10.17
CA PRO A 125 2.50 1.20 -10.02
C PRO A 125 2.91 1.75 -8.66
N GLY A 126 4.17 1.52 -8.25
CA GLY A 126 4.70 1.78 -6.92
C GLY A 126 4.71 3.23 -6.49
N GLY A 127 3.54 3.83 -6.31
CA GLY A 127 3.34 5.12 -5.66
C GLY A 127 3.15 4.96 -4.16
N LEU A 128 3.78 5.85 -3.39
CA LEU A 128 3.48 6.03 -1.97
C LEU A 128 2.70 7.32 -1.81
N PHE A 129 1.53 7.23 -1.19
CA PHE A 129 0.65 8.37 -0.97
C PHE A 129 0.38 8.55 0.52
N GLN A 130 0.17 9.80 0.92
CA GLN A 130 -0.21 10.16 2.28
C GLN A 130 -1.52 10.97 2.26
N SER A 131 -2.38 10.71 3.23
CA SER A 131 -3.56 11.51 3.55
C SER A 131 -3.45 12.04 4.97
N HIS A 132 -3.98 13.25 5.21
CA HIS A 132 -4.05 13.87 6.53
C HIS A 132 -5.48 14.05 7.04
N ASP A 133 -6.47 13.61 6.26
CA ASP A 133 -7.90 13.90 6.46
C ASP A 133 -8.79 12.66 6.30
N ALA A 134 -8.28 11.50 6.74
CA ALA A 134 -8.99 10.22 6.72
C ALA A 134 -9.36 9.75 5.29
N GLY A 135 -8.47 9.99 4.33
CA GLY A 135 -8.62 9.51 2.95
C GLY A 135 -9.44 10.43 2.03
N ARG A 136 -9.79 11.65 2.48
CA ARG A 136 -10.50 12.61 1.65
C ARG A 136 -9.61 13.28 0.63
N LYS A 137 -8.30 13.36 0.90
CA LYS A 137 -7.28 13.91 0.02
C LYS A 137 -6.01 13.09 0.12
N TRP A 138 -5.32 12.91 -1.01
CA TRP A 138 -4.08 12.16 -1.07
C TRP A 138 -2.99 12.97 -1.74
N GLU A 139 -1.79 12.88 -1.21
CA GLU A 139 -0.59 13.51 -1.75
C GLU A 139 0.44 12.44 -2.09
N LEU A 140 0.98 12.50 -3.31
CA LEU A 140 2.08 11.61 -3.73
C LEU A 140 3.37 12.02 -3.02
N ILE A 141 4.07 11.08 -2.40
CA ILE A 141 5.39 11.32 -1.80
C ILE A 141 6.43 11.45 -2.92
N ARG A 142 6.58 12.69 -3.41
CA ARG A 142 7.44 13.03 -4.54
C ARG A 142 8.91 12.67 -4.28
N SER A 143 9.40 12.82 -3.06
CA SER A 143 10.77 12.48 -2.66
C SER A 143 11.14 11.00 -2.91
N LEU A 144 10.17 10.08 -2.83
CA LEU A 144 10.35 8.68 -3.20
C LEU A 144 10.06 8.46 -4.69
N TRP A 145 8.99 9.06 -5.21
CA TRP A 145 8.59 8.88 -6.61
C TRP A 145 9.64 9.39 -7.60
N ASP A 146 10.24 10.56 -7.31
CA ASP A 146 11.26 11.19 -8.14
C ASP A 146 12.69 10.69 -7.80
N ASN A 147 12.83 9.77 -6.85
CA ASN A 147 14.14 9.22 -6.49
C ASN A 147 14.74 8.45 -7.68
N PRO A 148 15.98 8.73 -8.09
CA PRO A 148 16.62 8.03 -9.21
C PRO A 148 16.66 6.51 -9.05
N GLY A 149 16.78 6.00 -7.82
CA GLY A 149 16.76 4.57 -7.52
C GLY A 149 15.45 3.88 -7.85
N ARG A 150 14.32 4.61 -7.87
CA ARG A 150 13.01 4.08 -8.29
C ARG A 150 13.04 3.55 -9.73
N LYS A 151 13.82 4.12 -10.60
CA LYS A 151 13.94 3.67 -12.00
C LYS A 151 14.52 2.26 -12.16
N GLN A 152 15.05 1.68 -11.08
CA GLN A 152 15.51 0.29 -11.06
C GLN A 152 14.40 -0.70 -10.66
N TRP A 153 13.28 -0.22 -10.11
CA TRP A 153 12.17 -1.07 -9.73
C TRP A 153 11.52 -1.68 -10.96
N PHE A 154 11.14 -2.95 -10.86
CA PHE A 154 10.46 -3.63 -11.95
C PHE A 154 9.30 -4.49 -11.46
N GLY A 155 8.39 -4.78 -12.37
CA GLY A 155 7.29 -5.68 -12.10
C GLY A 155 7.74 -7.14 -12.09
N CYS A 156 7.13 -7.93 -11.22
CA CYS A 156 7.30 -9.38 -11.19
C CYS A 156 5.99 -10.04 -11.59
N GLY A 157 6.03 -10.96 -12.56
CA GLY A 157 4.83 -11.69 -13.00
C GLY A 157 3.86 -10.92 -13.91
N GLY A 158 4.31 -9.87 -14.59
CA GLY A 158 3.52 -9.18 -15.62
C GLY A 158 2.92 -7.84 -15.21
N ASP A 159 2.90 -7.54 -13.92
CA ASP A 159 2.49 -6.24 -13.39
C ASP A 159 3.67 -5.27 -13.26
N PHE A 160 3.38 -4.01 -12.97
CA PHE A 160 4.39 -3.03 -12.61
C PHE A 160 4.84 -3.21 -11.15
N PRO A 161 6.00 -2.63 -10.75
CA PRO A 161 6.41 -2.68 -9.35
C PRO A 161 5.36 -2.07 -8.45
N GLY A 162 5.12 -2.66 -7.28
CA GLY A 162 4.16 -2.18 -6.31
C GLY A 162 4.76 -2.00 -4.93
N ILE A 163 4.23 -1.07 -4.15
CA ILE A 163 4.53 -0.95 -2.72
C ILE A 163 3.58 -1.89 -1.98
N HIS A 164 4.14 -2.96 -1.41
CA HIS A 164 3.38 -4.06 -0.78
C HIS A 164 3.18 -3.90 0.71
N SER A 165 4.09 -3.21 1.37
CA SER A 165 4.06 -3.08 2.82
C SER A 165 4.60 -1.73 3.24
N ILE A 166 3.97 -1.16 4.26
CA ILE A 166 4.35 0.10 4.88
C ILE A 166 4.40 -0.16 6.39
N CYS A 167 5.53 0.14 7.00
CA CYS A 167 5.72 0.05 8.46
C CYS A 167 6.08 1.41 9.02
N LEU A 168 5.28 1.91 9.96
CA LEU A 168 5.58 3.13 10.69
C LEU A 168 6.01 2.81 12.12
N ASP A 169 7.05 3.48 12.61
CA ASP A 169 7.36 3.44 14.04
C ASP A 169 6.32 4.27 14.80
N GLN A 170 5.46 3.59 15.56
CA GLN A 170 4.38 4.23 16.31
C GLN A 170 4.87 5.13 17.45
N ARG A 171 6.15 5.03 17.85
CA ARG A 171 6.82 5.87 18.86
C ARG A 171 7.46 7.11 18.24
N ASP A 172 7.96 6.96 17.00
CA ASP A 172 8.59 8.03 16.25
C ASP A 172 8.04 8.02 14.81
N GLY A 173 6.91 8.69 14.61
CA GLY A 173 6.22 8.75 13.31
C GLY A 173 7.04 9.40 12.17
N ARG A 174 8.31 9.75 12.40
CA ARG A 174 9.23 10.18 11.34
C ARG A 174 9.86 8.97 10.64
N LYS A 175 9.89 7.81 11.30
CA LYS A 175 10.53 6.60 10.78
C LYS A 175 9.51 5.74 10.06
N ILE A 176 9.74 5.54 8.79
CA ILE A 176 8.88 4.73 7.93
C ILE A 176 9.77 3.81 7.10
N ALA A 177 9.34 2.57 6.94
CA ALA A 177 9.91 1.64 5.99
C ALA A 177 8.83 1.21 4.98
N VAL A 178 9.21 1.09 3.72
CA VAL A 178 8.34 0.55 2.66
C VAL A 178 9.03 -0.58 1.93
N ALA A 179 8.28 -1.61 1.57
CA ALA A 179 8.74 -2.73 0.77
C ALA A 179 8.16 -2.64 -0.64
N VAL A 180 9.03 -2.82 -1.62
CA VAL A 180 8.69 -2.80 -3.05
C VAL A 180 8.87 -4.20 -3.63
N SER A 181 7.93 -4.66 -4.44
CA SER A 181 7.87 -6.04 -4.97
C SER A 181 9.15 -6.52 -5.65
N SER A 182 9.80 -5.67 -6.39
CA SER A 182 11.15 -5.86 -6.92
C SER A 182 11.83 -4.50 -6.98
N GLY A 183 12.09 -3.95 -5.80
CA GLY A 183 12.63 -2.60 -5.64
C GLY A 183 13.32 -2.41 -4.27
N GLY A 184 13.39 -3.46 -3.45
CA GLY A 184 14.06 -3.43 -2.16
C GLY A 184 13.22 -2.81 -1.04
N ILE A 185 13.92 -2.48 0.06
CA ILE A 185 13.36 -1.80 1.23
C ILE A 185 13.85 -0.36 1.22
N TRP A 186 12.94 0.57 1.37
CA TRP A 186 13.25 1.99 1.47
C TRP A 186 12.84 2.53 2.82
N THR A 187 13.74 3.29 3.45
CA THR A 187 13.49 3.87 4.76
C THR A 187 13.67 5.38 4.75
N THR A 188 12.89 6.04 5.59
CA THR A 188 13.02 7.45 5.93
C THR A 188 13.10 7.61 7.44
N GLU A 189 13.78 8.67 7.90
CA GLU A 189 13.81 9.11 9.30
C GLU A 189 13.28 10.55 9.47
N ASP A 190 12.74 11.11 8.38
CA ASP A 190 12.28 12.49 8.29
C ASP A 190 10.87 12.61 7.68
N ARG A 191 10.02 11.57 7.88
CA ARG A 191 8.65 11.54 7.36
C ARG A 191 8.52 11.50 5.86
N GLY A 192 9.49 10.92 5.18
CA GLY A 192 9.44 10.82 3.74
C GLY A 192 10.03 12.04 3.02
N ALA A 193 10.71 12.95 3.70
CA ALA A 193 11.42 14.03 3.03
C ALA A 193 12.64 13.49 2.27
N THR A 194 13.34 12.49 2.83
CA THR A 194 14.44 11.77 2.18
C THR A 194 14.32 10.26 2.35
N TRP A 195 14.86 9.50 1.40
CA TRP A 195 14.76 8.04 1.38
C TRP A 195 16.10 7.37 1.12
N ALA A 196 16.35 6.27 1.83
CA ALA A 196 17.52 5.41 1.65
C ALA A 196 17.11 3.96 1.41
N CYS A 197 17.73 3.32 0.40
CA CYS A 197 17.56 1.90 0.16
C CYS A 197 18.35 1.06 1.19
N ARG A 198 17.70 0.04 1.78
CA ARG A 198 18.23 -0.78 2.89
C ARG A 198 18.18 -2.29 2.58
N GLY A 199 18.64 -2.68 1.42
CA GLY A 199 18.66 -4.08 1.00
C GLY A 199 20.00 -4.81 1.23
N LYS A 200 20.94 -4.27 2.03
CA LYS A 200 22.26 -4.89 2.25
C LYS A 200 22.10 -6.28 2.89
N GLY A 201 22.75 -7.28 2.30
CA GLY A 201 22.72 -8.67 2.76
C GLY A 201 21.56 -9.49 2.15
N MET A 202 20.64 -8.88 1.45
CA MET A 202 19.60 -9.58 0.70
C MET A 202 20.15 -10.14 -0.62
N ARG A 203 19.47 -11.16 -1.15
CA ARG A 203 19.79 -11.78 -2.44
C ARG A 203 18.51 -12.14 -3.16
N THR A 204 18.43 -11.79 -4.44
CA THR A 204 17.36 -12.21 -5.36
C THR A 204 17.88 -13.17 -6.41
N SER A 205 17.04 -14.08 -6.87
CA SER A 205 17.32 -14.96 -8.01
C SER A 205 16.65 -14.48 -9.32
N LEU A 206 15.99 -13.32 -9.29
CA LEU A 206 15.25 -12.79 -10.43
C LEU A 206 16.11 -12.09 -11.48
N VAL A 207 17.40 -11.91 -11.17
CA VAL A 207 18.37 -11.21 -12.02
C VAL A 207 19.65 -12.03 -12.12
N PRO A 208 20.55 -11.73 -13.08
CA PRO A 208 21.85 -12.40 -13.19
C PRO A 208 22.66 -12.32 -11.90
N PRO A 209 23.54 -13.32 -11.64
CA PRO A 209 24.26 -13.45 -10.37
C PRO A 209 25.06 -12.22 -9.92
N GLU A 210 25.62 -11.49 -10.86
CA GLU A 210 26.39 -10.25 -10.62
C GLU A 210 25.55 -9.12 -10.04
N ARG A 211 24.24 -9.15 -10.26
CA ARG A 211 23.28 -8.19 -9.72
C ARG A 211 22.45 -8.72 -8.55
N ALA A 212 22.62 -10.00 -8.20
CA ALA A 212 21.77 -10.67 -7.22
C ALA A 212 21.72 -9.99 -5.84
N HIS A 213 22.73 -9.20 -5.51
CA HIS A 213 22.87 -8.48 -4.23
C HIS A 213 22.61 -6.98 -4.33
N ASP A 214 22.19 -6.45 -5.51
CA ASP A 214 21.82 -5.05 -5.64
C ASP A 214 20.64 -4.72 -4.72
N PRO A 215 20.76 -3.77 -3.78
CA PRO A 215 19.73 -3.54 -2.76
C PRO A 215 18.43 -3.00 -3.34
N GLY A 216 18.49 -2.24 -4.42
CA GLY A 216 17.33 -1.58 -5.05
C GLY A 216 16.47 -2.48 -5.95
N ILE A 217 16.80 -3.78 -6.05
CA ILE A 217 16.07 -4.74 -6.89
C ILE A 217 15.66 -6.02 -6.13
N GLN A 218 15.78 -6.00 -4.81
CA GLN A 218 15.36 -7.14 -4.00
C GLN A 218 13.84 -7.29 -4.00
N ALA A 219 13.36 -8.53 -4.06
CA ALA A 219 11.93 -8.81 -3.97
C ALA A 219 11.52 -8.82 -2.49
N VAL A 220 10.69 -7.84 -2.10
CA VAL A 220 10.22 -7.70 -0.72
C VAL A 220 8.71 -7.52 -0.72
N HIS A 221 7.98 -8.45 -0.11
CA HIS A 221 6.52 -8.45 -0.10
C HIS A 221 5.93 -8.11 1.26
N LEU A 222 6.67 -8.31 2.34
CA LEU A 222 6.22 -8.01 3.69
C LEU A 222 7.40 -7.53 4.55
N LEU A 223 7.15 -6.52 5.39
CA LEU A 223 8.04 -6.02 6.43
C LEU A 223 7.54 -6.42 7.81
#